data_7bca20083a723a96d2492635fa4b73d0
#
_entry.id   7bca20083a723a96d2492635fa4b73d0
#
_cell.length_a   1.000
_cell.length_b   1.000
_cell.length_c   1.000
_cell.angle_alpha   90.00
_cell.angle_beta   90.00
_cell.angle_gamma   90.00
#
_symmetry.space_group_name_H-M   'P 1'
#
loop_
_entity.id
_entity.type
_entity.pdbx_description
1 polymer ?
#
loop_
_entity_poly.entity_id
_entity_poly.type
_entity_poly.pdbx_seq_one_letter_code
_entity_poly.pdbx_strand_id
1 'polypeptide(L)'
;MVGYGSKIPKIIWPNNSRLALQFVLNYEEGAENNILHGDKHSETFLSEIIGAKPIKGRHINMESFYEYGSKRGFWRLHNLFQTKKIPITIFGVAMALERNLDICEAIKKADYEVACHGWRWIDYQNVKKTVEKKHMKKAIKSIKKIFGKRPLGWYTGRCSPNTRDLV
;
A
#
# COMPACT_ATOMS: atom_id res chain seq x y z
N MET A 1 16.96 22.55 -7.67
CA MET A 1 15.56 22.59 -7.18
C MET A 1 15.33 23.93 -6.47
N VAL A 2 14.29 24.64 -6.82
CA VAL A 2 13.93 25.91 -6.19
C VAL A 2 12.70 25.64 -5.31
N GLY A 3 12.82 25.93 -4.00
CA GLY A 3 11.70 25.86 -3.05
C GLY A 3 11.04 27.24 -2.91
N TYR A 4 10.28 27.41 -1.83
CA TYR A 4 9.59 28.69 -1.55
C TYR A 4 10.54 29.78 -1.06
N GLY A 5 11.79 29.45 -0.68
CA GLY A 5 12.76 30.39 -0.11
C GLY A 5 12.20 31.06 1.14
N SER A 6 12.34 32.38 1.21
CA SER A 6 11.79 33.20 2.31
C SER A 6 10.29 33.49 2.20
N LYS A 7 9.65 33.15 1.04
CA LYS A 7 8.24 33.41 0.79
C LYS A 7 7.40 32.15 0.96
N ILE A 8 7.18 31.76 2.20
CA ILE A 8 6.35 30.59 2.51
C ILE A 8 4.88 30.93 2.17
N PRO A 9 4.18 30.09 1.36
CA PRO A 9 2.78 30.31 1.05
C PRO A 9 1.91 30.22 2.30
N LYS A 10 1.00 31.18 2.47
CA LYS A 10 0.00 31.11 3.53
C LYS A 10 -1.08 30.11 3.13
N ILE A 11 -1.15 28.99 3.83
CA ILE A 11 -2.16 27.97 3.60
C ILE A 11 -3.37 28.25 4.49
N ILE A 12 -4.55 28.27 3.89
CA ILE A 12 -5.81 28.36 4.61
C ILE A 12 -6.51 27.00 4.42
N TRP A 13 -6.61 26.26 5.50
CA TRP A 13 -7.33 24.98 5.51
C TRP A 13 -8.84 25.20 5.53
N PRO A 14 -9.68 24.26 5.03
CA PRO A 14 -11.12 24.33 5.18
C PRO A 14 -11.54 24.59 6.63
N ASN A 15 -12.63 25.33 6.81
CA ASN A 15 -13.17 25.73 8.12
C ASN A 15 -12.19 26.54 8.99
N ASN A 16 -11.24 27.27 8.40
CA ASN A 16 -10.18 27.99 9.09
C ASN A 16 -9.36 27.11 10.08
N SER A 17 -9.26 25.82 9.76
CA SER A 17 -8.50 24.88 10.59
C SER A 17 -7.01 25.20 10.53
N ARG A 18 -6.32 24.98 11.65
CA ARG A 18 -4.87 25.19 11.77
C ARG A 18 -4.06 23.98 11.30
N LEU A 19 -4.68 22.83 11.21
CA LEU A 19 -4.06 21.55 10.90
C LEU A 19 -4.99 20.70 10.02
N ALA A 20 -4.42 20.03 9.02
CA ALA A 20 -5.04 18.91 8.34
C ALA A 20 -4.41 17.62 8.83
N LEU A 21 -5.20 16.71 9.37
CA LEU A 21 -4.75 15.42 9.86
C LEU A 21 -5.32 14.32 8.97
N GLN A 22 -4.44 13.49 8.41
CA GLN A 22 -4.81 12.34 7.60
C GLN A 22 -4.29 11.06 8.26
N PHE A 23 -5.19 10.09 8.46
CA PHE A 23 -4.82 8.75 8.86
C PHE A 23 -4.74 7.85 7.63
N VAL A 24 -3.64 7.15 7.50
CA VAL A 24 -3.39 6.21 6.40
C VAL A 24 -3.11 4.83 6.98
N LEU A 25 -3.75 3.82 6.42
CA LEU A 25 -3.46 2.42 6.70
C LEU A 25 -2.91 1.75 5.45
N ASN A 26 -1.65 1.33 5.49
CA ASN A 26 -1.07 0.51 4.44
C ASN A 26 -1.64 -0.90 4.54
N TYR A 27 -2.15 -1.43 3.42
CA TYR A 27 -2.58 -2.82 3.29
C TYR A 27 -1.74 -3.51 2.21
N GLU A 28 -0.76 -4.30 2.64
CA GLU A 28 0.34 -4.81 1.81
C GLU A 28 0.46 -6.33 1.84
N GLU A 29 -0.04 -6.96 2.90
CA GLU A 29 0.11 -8.38 3.20
C GLU A 29 -0.54 -9.26 2.13
N GLY A 30 0.25 -10.18 1.59
CA GLY A 30 -0.12 -11.06 0.49
C GLY A 30 0.39 -10.59 -0.88
N ALA A 31 1.12 -9.46 -0.95
CA ALA A 31 1.71 -8.94 -2.19
C ALA A 31 3.25 -8.92 -2.17
N GLU A 32 3.87 -9.30 -1.08
CA GLU A 32 5.32 -9.50 -0.90
C GLU A 32 5.86 -10.66 -1.74
N ASN A 33 7.19 -10.74 -1.85
CA ASN A 33 7.83 -11.94 -2.41
C ASN A 33 7.61 -13.14 -1.49
N ASN A 34 7.07 -14.22 -2.05
CA ASN A 34 6.86 -15.46 -1.32
C ASN A 34 6.89 -16.64 -2.30
N ILE A 35 7.59 -17.69 -1.94
CA ILE A 35 7.66 -18.93 -2.72
C ILE A 35 6.28 -19.53 -2.97
N LEU A 36 5.36 -19.43 -2.00
CA LEU A 36 3.97 -19.87 -2.16
C LEU A 36 3.21 -19.08 -3.22
N HIS A 37 3.72 -17.92 -3.61
CA HIS A 37 3.16 -17.07 -4.66
C HIS A 37 3.83 -17.28 -6.03
N GLY A 38 4.78 -18.24 -6.12
CA GLY A 38 5.55 -18.52 -7.32
C GLY A 38 6.81 -17.65 -7.49
N ASP A 39 7.21 -16.94 -6.47
CA ASP A 39 8.43 -16.14 -6.50
C ASP A 39 9.68 -17.02 -6.27
N LYS A 40 10.85 -16.53 -6.68
CA LYS A 40 12.13 -17.25 -6.56
C LYS A 40 12.66 -17.31 -5.12
N HIS A 41 12.16 -16.45 -4.25
CA HIS A 41 12.61 -16.31 -2.86
C HIS A 41 11.49 -15.69 -2.02
N SER A 42 11.62 -15.84 -0.71
CA SER A 42 10.75 -15.18 0.27
C SER A 42 11.32 -13.83 0.69
N GLU A 43 10.45 -12.86 0.95
CA GLU A 43 10.79 -11.53 1.43
C GLU A 43 11.44 -11.59 2.83
N THR A 44 12.35 -10.65 3.06
CA THR A 44 13.05 -10.48 4.35
C THR A 44 13.06 -9.03 4.80
N PHE A 45 12.51 -8.12 3.99
CA PHE A 45 12.41 -6.72 4.35
C PHE A 45 11.48 -6.55 5.56
N LEU A 46 11.94 -5.81 6.54
CA LEU A 46 11.30 -5.66 7.86
C LEU A 46 11.34 -6.94 8.73
N SER A 47 12.23 -7.91 8.43
CA SER A 47 12.51 -8.98 9.35
C SER A 47 13.24 -8.48 10.62
N GLU A 48 13.31 -9.29 11.65
CA GLU A 48 14.08 -9.00 12.88
C GLU A 48 15.57 -8.76 12.61
N ILE A 49 16.09 -9.29 11.49
CA ILE A 49 17.49 -9.13 11.08
C ILE A 49 17.56 -8.03 10.02
N ILE A 50 18.14 -6.89 10.39
CA ILE A 50 18.36 -5.77 9.47
C ILE A 50 19.30 -6.20 8.35
N GLY A 51 18.89 -5.98 7.09
CA GLY A 51 19.69 -6.32 5.91
C GLY A 51 19.76 -7.83 5.61
N ALA A 52 18.85 -8.63 6.17
CA ALA A 52 18.76 -10.05 5.84
C ALA A 52 18.63 -10.28 4.34
N LYS A 53 19.37 -11.25 3.80
CA LYS A 53 19.28 -11.62 2.39
C LYS A 53 18.01 -12.43 2.14
N PRO A 54 17.35 -12.28 0.96
CA PRO A 54 16.21 -13.09 0.58
C PRO A 54 16.48 -14.60 0.69
N ILE A 55 15.50 -15.34 1.21
CA ILE A 55 15.61 -16.79 1.45
C ILE A 55 15.02 -17.55 0.26
N LYS A 56 15.77 -18.53 -0.28
CA LYS A 56 15.30 -19.39 -1.39
C LYS A 56 14.25 -20.44 -0.99
N GLY A 57 13.79 -20.45 0.25
CA GLY A 57 12.76 -21.30 0.81
C GLY A 57 11.64 -20.49 1.45
N ARG A 58 10.72 -21.17 2.13
CA ARG A 58 9.72 -20.51 2.96
C ARG A 58 10.40 -19.81 4.13
N HIS A 59 9.92 -18.63 4.46
CA HIS A 59 10.35 -17.87 5.62
C HIS A 59 9.19 -17.77 6.61
N ILE A 60 9.02 -18.80 7.44
CA ILE A 60 7.86 -18.96 8.33
C ILE A 60 7.67 -17.76 9.26
N ASN A 61 8.78 -17.20 9.78
CA ASN A 61 8.72 -16.04 10.64
C ASN A 61 8.07 -14.82 9.91
N MET A 62 8.56 -14.51 8.69
CA MET A 62 7.99 -13.42 7.89
C MET A 62 6.53 -13.71 7.47
N GLU A 63 6.24 -14.95 7.09
CA GLU A 63 4.86 -15.35 6.78
C GLU A 63 3.91 -15.08 7.96
N SER A 64 4.34 -15.41 9.19
CA SER A 64 3.53 -15.18 10.39
C SER A 64 3.29 -13.68 10.67
N PHE A 65 4.28 -12.81 10.44
CA PHE A 65 4.11 -11.38 10.55
C PHE A 65 3.06 -10.85 9.56
N TYR A 66 3.18 -11.21 8.29
CA TYR A 66 2.23 -10.78 7.27
C TYR A 66 0.83 -11.34 7.51
N GLU A 67 0.72 -12.59 7.93
CA GLU A 67 -0.57 -13.19 8.29
C GLU A 67 -1.25 -12.47 9.46
N TYR A 68 -0.48 -12.03 10.46
CA TYR A 68 -1.05 -11.25 11.56
C TYR A 68 -1.70 -9.97 11.05
N GLY A 69 -1.01 -9.22 10.16
CA GLY A 69 -1.51 -7.99 9.58
C GLY A 69 -2.86 -8.19 8.89
N SER A 70 -2.95 -9.17 8.00
CA SER A 70 -4.17 -9.46 7.24
C SER A 70 -5.27 -10.12 8.06
N LYS A 71 -4.94 -11.00 9.00
CA LYS A 71 -5.92 -11.78 9.78
C LYS A 71 -6.42 -11.08 11.04
N ARG A 72 -5.62 -10.18 11.64
CA ARG A 72 -5.94 -9.51 12.91
C ARG A 72 -5.65 -8.03 12.94
N GLY A 73 -4.51 -7.59 12.43
CA GLY A 73 -4.06 -6.19 12.50
C GLY A 73 -5.06 -5.25 11.84
N PHE A 74 -5.45 -5.54 10.60
CA PHE A 74 -6.47 -4.76 9.89
C PHE A 74 -7.76 -4.60 10.70
N TRP A 75 -8.32 -5.69 11.21
CA TRP A 75 -9.60 -5.68 11.91
C TRP A 75 -9.55 -4.90 13.23
N ARG A 76 -8.44 -4.95 13.96
CA ARG A 76 -8.24 -4.16 15.18
C ARG A 76 -8.25 -2.66 14.86
N LEU A 77 -7.51 -2.25 13.83
CA LEU A 77 -7.46 -0.85 13.40
C LEU A 77 -8.79 -0.39 12.80
N HIS A 78 -9.40 -1.22 11.95
CA HIS A 78 -10.73 -0.96 11.40
C HIS A 78 -11.77 -0.68 12.51
N ASN A 79 -11.86 -1.55 13.51
CA ASN A 79 -12.77 -1.37 14.63
C ASN A 79 -12.48 -0.10 15.41
N LEU A 80 -11.21 0.23 15.64
CA LEU A 80 -10.81 1.48 16.30
C LEU A 80 -11.31 2.71 15.52
N PHE A 81 -11.03 2.77 14.21
CA PHE A 81 -11.42 3.91 13.37
C PHE A 81 -12.93 4.02 13.24
N GLN A 82 -13.66 2.89 13.12
CA GLN A 82 -15.12 2.90 13.09
C GLN A 82 -15.70 3.40 14.43
N THR A 83 -15.21 2.89 15.56
CA THR A 83 -15.66 3.32 16.89
C THR A 83 -15.42 4.81 17.13
N LYS A 84 -14.29 5.32 16.64
CA LYS A 84 -13.94 6.74 16.78
C LYS A 84 -14.52 7.62 15.66
N LYS A 85 -15.19 7.05 14.66
CA LYS A 85 -15.72 7.74 13.48
C LYS A 85 -14.66 8.56 12.75
N ILE A 86 -13.45 8.02 12.65
CA ILE A 86 -12.31 8.68 11.99
C ILE A 86 -12.23 8.18 10.55
N PRO A 87 -12.32 9.07 9.54
CA PRO A 87 -12.07 8.70 8.15
C PRO A 87 -10.59 8.36 7.96
N ILE A 88 -10.32 7.34 7.11
CA ILE A 88 -8.95 6.94 6.77
C ILE A 88 -8.82 6.72 5.27
N THR A 89 -7.59 6.81 4.79
CA THR A 89 -7.21 6.37 3.44
C THR A 89 -6.46 5.04 3.53
N ILE A 90 -6.87 4.07 2.73
CA ILE A 90 -6.16 2.80 2.59
C ILE A 90 -5.13 2.92 1.46
N PHE A 91 -3.84 2.79 1.75
CA PHE A 91 -2.82 2.57 0.73
C PHE A 91 -2.79 1.08 0.42
N GLY A 92 -3.56 0.68 -0.60
CA GLY A 92 -3.78 -0.74 -0.90
C GLY A 92 -2.88 -1.24 -2.02
N VAL A 93 -2.08 -2.29 -1.72
CA VAL A 93 -1.38 -3.05 -2.75
C VAL A 93 -2.40 -3.95 -3.43
N ALA A 94 -2.59 -3.78 -4.74
CA ALA A 94 -3.73 -4.37 -5.44
C ALA A 94 -3.77 -5.90 -5.41
N MET A 95 -2.61 -6.58 -5.42
CA MET A 95 -2.54 -8.03 -5.27
C MET A 95 -2.98 -8.49 -3.87
N ALA A 96 -2.64 -7.76 -2.82
CA ALA A 96 -3.07 -8.06 -1.45
C ALA A 96 -4.60 -7.92 -1.32
N LEU A 97 -5.16 -6.86 -1.90
CA LEU A 97 -6.61 -6.66 -1.94
C LEU A 97 -7.34 -7.77 -2.69
N GLU A 98 -6.83 -8.24 -3.84
CA GLU A 98 -7.43 -9.37 -4.58
C GLU A 98 -7.46 -10.67 -3.76
N ARG A 99 -6.55 -10.84 -2.83
CA ARG A 99 -6.41 -12.05 -2.00
C ARG A 99 -7.27 -12.04 -0.74
N ASN A 100 -7.85 -10.90 -0.38
CA ASN A 100 -8.68 -10.77 0.82
C ASN A 100 -9.93 -9.93 0.56
N LEU A 101 -10.94 -10.57 0.00
CA LEU A 101 -12.19 -9.89 -0.37
C LEU A 101 -13.00 -9.47 0.86
N ASP A 102 -12.89 -10.15 1.98
CA ASP A 102 -13.59 -9.76 3.22
C ASP A 102 -13.12 -8.38 3.71
N ILE A 103 -11.81 -8.12 3.64
CA ILE A 103 -11.26 -6.81 3.94
C ILE A 103 -11.75 -5.76 2.92
N CYS A 104 -11.80 -6.11 1.64
CA CYS A 104 -12.33 -5.20 0.63
C CYS A 104 -13.79 -4.82 0.88
N GLU A 105 -14.61 -5.76 1.32
CA GLU A 105 -16.01 -5.47 1.69
C GLU A 105 -16.10 -4.58 2.94
N ALA A 106 -15.24 -4.80 3.94
CA ALA A 106 -15.17 -3.92 5.10
C ALA A 106 -14.75 -2.48 4.72
N ILE A 107 -13.77 -2.34 3.84
CA ILE A 107 -13.32 -1.04 3.30
C ILE A 107 -14.47 -0.32 2.58
N LYS A 108 -15.23 -1.03 1.73
CA LYS A 108 -16.39 -0.48 1.02
C LYS A 108 -17.48 -0.02 1.99
N LYS A 109 -17.86 -0.87 2.95
CA LYS A 109 -18.91 -0.57 3.94
C LYS A 109 -18.56 0.63 4.81
N ALA A 110 -17.28 0.82 5.09
CA ALA A 110 -16.77 1.95 5.88
C ALA A 110 -16.56 3.22 5.04
N ASP A 111 -16.79 3.15 3.72
CA ASP A 111 -16.52 4.22 2.75
C ASP A 111 -15.10 4.81 2.86
N TYR A 112 -14.11 3.94 3.11
CA TYR A 112 -12.72 4.38 3.14
C TYR A 112 -12.23 4.71 1.74
N GLU A 113 -11.46 5.80 1.61
CA GLU A 113 -10.74 6.07 0.37
C GLU A 113 -9.68 5.00 0.13
N VAL A 114 -9.53 4.55 -1.13
CA VAL A 114 -8.45 3.65 -1.53
C VAL A 114 -7.54 4.34 -2.51
N ALA A 115 -6.31 4.60 -2.09
CA ALA A 115 -5.22 5.00 -2.95
C ALA A 115 -4.40 3.76 -3.39
N CYS A 116 -3.89 3.80 -4.61
CA CYS A 116 -3.12 2.68 -5.14
C CYS A 116 -1.71 2.65 -4.55
N HIS A 117 -1.34 1.51 -3.97
CA HIS A 117 0.02 1.26 -3.47
C HIS A 117 0.80 0.28 -4.38
N GLY A 118 0.52 0.30 -5.67
CA GLY A 118 1.12 -0.56 -6.67
C GLY A 118 0.41 -1.91 -6.81
N TRP A 119 0.98 -2.76 -7.71
CA TRP A 119 0.50 -4.13 -7.92
C TRP A 119 1.06 -5.11 -6.91
N ARG A 120 2.38 -5.01 -6.67
CA ARG A 120 3.14 -5.85 -5.75
C ARG A 120 3.89 -5.02 -4.74
N TRP A 121 4.12 -5.58 -3.56
CA TRP A 121 5.00 -5.00 -2.54
C TRP A 121 6.43 -5.53 -2.70
N ILE A 122 7.09 -5.12 -3.77
CA ILE A 122 8.46 -5.51 -4.13
C ILE A 122 9.33 -4.29 -4.40
N ASP A 123 10.65 -4.48 -4.41
CA ASP A 123 11.57 -3.44 -4.83
C ASP A 123 11.54 -3.28 -6.36
N TYR A 124 11.17 -2.08 -6.81
CA TYR A 124 11.12 -1.73 -8.23
C TYR A 124 12.41 -1.13 -8.76
N GLN A 125 13.46 -0.90 -7.93
CA GLN A 125 14.69 -0.20 -8.32
C GLN A 125 15.30 -0.74 -9.62
N ASN A 126 15.32 -2.05 -9.81
CA ASN A 126 15.90 -2.71 -10.97
C ASN A 126 14.86 -3.36 -11.90
N VAL A 127 13.57 -3.05 -11.71
CA VAL A 127 12.50 -3.57 -12.56
C VAL A 127 12.46 -2.80 -13.88
N LYS A 128 12.37 -3.52 -15.01
CA LYS A 128 12.25 -2.90 -16.34
C LYS A 128 11.02 -1.98 -16.40
N LYS A 129 11.16 -0.78 -16.98
CA LYS A 129 10.09 0.22 -17.15
C LYS A 129 8.80 -0.38 -17.75
N THR A 130 8.93 -1.29 -18.72
CA THR A 130 7.78 -1.97 -19.33
C THR A 130 7.01 -2.88 -18.38
N VAL A 131 7.73 -3.56 -17.48
CA VAL A 131 7.12 -4.44 -16.44
C VAL A 131 6.44 -3.59 -15.39
N GLU A 132 7.10 -2.54 -14.90
CA GLU A 132 6.52 -1.60 -13.93
C GLU A 132 5.25 -0.96 -14.49
N LYS A 133 5.27 -0.46 -15.73
CA LYS A 133 4.08 0.08 -16.40
C LYS A 133 2.94 -0.93 -16.50
N LYS A 134 3.27 -2.21 -16.76
CA LYS A 134 2.27 -3.31 -16.76
C LYS A 134 1.67 -3.52 -15.38
N HIS A 135 2.50 -3.50 -14.33
CA HIS A 135 2.06 -3.61 -12.94
C HIS A 135 1.14 -2.45 -12.55
N MET A 136 1.48 -1.21 -12.89
CA MET A 136 0.63 -0.04 -12.63
C MET A 136 -0.75 -0.17 -13.27
N LYS A 137 -0.79 -0.51 -14.58
CA LYS A 137 -2.07 -0.74 -15.28
C LYS A 137 -2.89 -1.85 -14.65
N LYS A 138 -2.23 -2.93 -14.21
CA LYS A 138 -2.89 -4.05 -13.56
C LYS A 138 -3.47 -3.65 -12.20
N ALA A 139 -2.72 -2.90 -11.41
CA ALA A 139 -3.16 -2.39 -10.11
C ALA A 139 -4.41 -1.50 -10.24
N ILE A 140 -4.37 -0.51 -11.15
CA ILE A 140 -5.51 0.38 -11.38
C ILE A 140 -6.75 -0.41 -11.83
N LYS A 141 -6.58 -1.37 -12.76
CA LYS A 141 -7.68 -2.23 -13.22
C LYS A 141 -8.29 -3.06 -12.09
N SER A 142 -7.44 -3.64 -11.26
CA SER A 142 -7.86 -4.44 -10.11
C SER A 142 -8.63 -3.62 -9.09
N ILE A 143 -8.09 -2.49 -8.64
CA ILE A 143 -8.77 -1.59 -7.69
C ILE A 143 -10.11 -1.12 -8.26
N LYS A 144 -10.16 -0.73 -9.54
CA LYS A 144 -11.42 -0.35 -10.19
C LYS A 144 -12.43 -1.51 -10.19
N LYS A 145 -11.98 -2.75 -10.46
CA LYS A 145 -12.85 -3.93 -10.43
C LYS A 145 -13.42 -4.18 -9.03
N ILE A 146 -12.58 -4.07 -7.99
CA ILE A 146 -12.98 -4.36 -6.61
C ILE A 146 -13.89 -3.27 -6.04
N PHE A 147 -13.52 -1.99 -6.21
CA PHE A 147 -14.17 -0.86 -5.54
C PHE A 147 -15.11 -0.04 -6.45
N GLY A 148 -15.26 -0.42 -7.72
CA GLY A 148 -16.13 0.25 -8.69
C GLY A 148 -15.59 1.58 -9.24
N LYS A 149 -14.57 2.16 -8.64
CA LYS A 149 -13.97 3.45 -9.02
C LYS A 149 -12.45 3.35 -9.18
N ARG A 150 -11.89 4.19 -10.07
CA ARG A 150 -10.44 4.30 -10.24
C ARG A 150 -9.83 4.97 -8.99
N PRO A 151 -8.65 4.51 -8.51
CA PRO A 151 -7.95 5.23 -7.44
C PRO A 151 -7.52 6.62 -7.93
N LEU A 152 -7.66 7.63 -7.07
CA LEU A 152 -7.22 9.00 -7.36
C LEU A 152 -5.79 9.25 -6.85
N GLY A 153 -5.38 8.56 -5.80
CA GLY A 153 -4.05 8.67 -5.21
C GLY A 153 -3.13 7.53 -5.61
N TRP A 154 -1.84 7.82 -5.67
CA TRP A 154 -0.77 6.85 -5.87
C TRP A 154 0.34 7.03 -4.84
N TYR A 155 0.77 5.93 -4.22
CA TYR A 155 1.93 5.88 -3.35
C TYR A 155 2.80 4.67 -3.69
N THR A 156 4.11 4.84 -3.81
CA THR A 156 5.05 3.73 -4.04
C THR A 156 6.16 3.80 -3.01
N GLY A 157 6.25 2.79 -2.15
CA GLY A 157 7.25 2.74 -1.08
C GLY A 157 8.66 2.45 -1.60
N ARG A 158 8.80 1.49 -2.51
CA ARG A 158 10.09 1.05 -3.11
C ARG A 158 10.06 1.31 -4.61
N CYS A 159 10.23 2.58 -4.99
CA CYS A 159 10.10 3.05 -6.38
C CYS A 159 11.34 2.76 -7.22
N SER A 160 11.18 2.80 -8.55
CA SER A 160 12.25 2.83 -9.54
C SER A 160 12.55 4.27 -10.00
N PRO A 161 13.65 4.50 -10.73
CA PRO A 161 13.88 5.77 -11.41
C PRO A 161 12.78 6.18 -12.41
N ASN A 162 11.94 5.23 -12.83
CA ASN A 162 10.87 5.45 -13.82
C ASN A 162 9.51 5.73 -13.19
N THR A 163 9.32 5.42 -11.90
CA THR A 163 8.01 5.45 -11.23
C THR A 163 7.32 6.80 -11.39
N ARG A 164 8.04 7.90 -11.12
CA ARG A 164 7.50 9.25 -11.22
C ARG A 164 6.94 9.58 -12.60
N ASP A 165 7.64 9.17 -13.66
CA ASP A 165 7.23 9.46 -15.05
C ASP A 165 6.07 8.56 -15.51
N LEU A 166 5.84 7.45 -14.82
CA LEU A 166 4.80 6.47 -15.17
C LEU A 166 3.47 6.76 -14.48
N VAL A 167 3.48 7.45 -13.34
CA VAL A 167 2.30 7.87 -12.58
C VAL A 167 1.72 9.16 -13.13
#